data_2687bb6e3553cca763c2a0ce1a009350
#
_entry.id   2687bb6e3553cca763c2a0ce1a009350
#
_cell.length_a   1.000
_cell.length_b   1.000
_cell.length_c   1.000
_cell.angle_alpha   90.00
_cell.angle_beta   90.00
_cell.angle_gamma   90.00
#
_symmetry.space_group_name_H-M   'P 1'
#
loop_
_entity.id
_entity.type
_entity.pdbx_description
1 polymer ?
#
loop_
_entity_poly.entity_id
_entity_poly.type
_entity_poly.pdbx_seq_one_letter_code
_entity_poly.pdbx_strand_id
1 'polypeptide(L)'
;RDYYASRGLGDVYKRQVYYYGGTSPTTRGISNPYCAQLFASRDYVVYVIQPSGTTGFGQEFSARHVNAWGKRTADDIIEGTKQFCKEHPFVDDKKIGCLGASYGGFMTQYLQTQTDIFAAAVSHAGISDVTSYWGEGYWGYSYNAIAAADSYPWKDPELFTKQGSLFNADKINTPLLLLHGTVDTNVPVGESIQLFNALKILGKTVELVTVDGENHFISDYDKRIKWHNSIMAWFARWLQ
;
A
#
# COMPACT_ATOMS: atom_id res chain seq x y z
N ARG A 1 -11.38 14.90 -2.38
CA ARG A 1 -9.93 15.04 -2.07
C ARG A 1 -9.81 15.67 -0.71
N ASP A 2 -9.24 14.95 0.24
CA ASP A 2 -9.13 15.40 1.62
C ASP A 2 -7.67 15.32 2.06
N TYR A 3 -7.21 16.37 2.72
CA TYR A 3 -5.89 16.40 3.34
C TYR A 3 -5.97 16.97 4.76
N TYR A 4 -5.00 16.61 5.58
CA TYR A 4 -4.86 17.09 6.95
C TYR A 4 -3.48 17.72 7.12
N ALA A 5 -3.42 18.90 7.73
CA ALA A 5 -2.21 19.57 8.13
C ALA A 5 -2.40 20.25 9.50
N SER A 6 -1.38 20.25 10.33
CA SER A 6 -1.46 20.75 11.71
C SER A 6 -0.87 22.14 11.94
N ARG A 7 -0.18 22.72 10.97
CA ARG A 7 0.52 24.03 11.08
C ARG A 7 0.13 25.01 9.98
N GLY A 8 0.51 26.26 10.13
CA GLY A 8 0.17 27.37 9.24
C GLY A 8 0.79 27.28 7.83
N LEU A 9 0.22 28.01 6.89
CA LEU A 9 0.45 27.95 5.43
C LEU A 9 1.82 28.44 4.92
N GLY A 10 2.84 28.54 5.77
CA GLY A 10 4.16 29.04 5.38
C GLY A 10 5.27 27.98 5.32
N ASP A 11 5.01 26.78 5.81
CA ASP A 11 6.03 25.72 5.90
C ASP A 11 5.89 24.70 4.77
N VAL A 12 7.01 24.09 4.38
CA VAL A 12 7.05 22.97 3.44
C VAL A 12 6.85 21.66 4.20
N TYR A 13 5.84 20.89 3.82
CA TYR A 13 5.44 19.69 4.53
C TYR A 13 5.83 18.42 3.80
N LYS A 14 6.24 17.41 4.58
CA LYS A 14 6.31 16.02 4.14
C LYS A 14 4.90 15.50 3.85
N ARG A 15 4.78 14.55 2.93
CA ARG A 15 3.48 14.02 2.55
C ARG A 15 3.38 12.53 2.70
N GLN A 16 2.23 12.08 3.17
CA GLN A 16 1.82 10.69 3.13
C GLN A 16 0.61 10.52 2.22
N VAL A 17 0.70 9.57 1.29
CA VAL A 17 -0.42 9.12 0.46
C VAL A 17 -0.99 7.85 1.07
N TYR A 18 -2.29 7.83 1.31
CA TYR A 18 -3.00 6.70 1.86
C TYR A 18 -4.19 6.30 0.99
N TYR A 19 -4.34 5.03 0.75
CA TYR A 19 -5.40 4.43 -0.05
C TYR A 19 -5.93 3.16 0.64
N TYR A 20 -7.04 2.64 0.17
CA TYR A 20 -7.81 1.59 0.80
C TYR A 20 -7.09 0.23 0.94
N GLY A 21 -7.57 -0.57 1.91
CA GLY A 21 -7.36 -2.03 1.96
C GLY A 21 -8.61 -2.75 1.45
N GLY A 22 -8.46 -3.77 0.59
CA GLY A 22 -9.59 -4.27 -0.19
C GLY A 22 -10.08 -3.24 -1.20
N THR A 23 -11.33 -3.27 -1.61
CA THR A 23 -11.94 -2.29 -2.52
C THR A 23 -12.92 -1.34 -1.82
N SER A 24 -12.95 -1.37 -0.48
CA SER A 24 -13.82 -0.51 0.34
C SER A 24 -13.25 0.89 0.47
N PRO A 25 -14.08 1.95 0.53
CA PRO A 25 -13.60 3.31 0.69
C PRO A 25 -12.78 3.48 1.97
N THR A 26 -11.68 4.22 1.87
CA THR A 26 -10.90 4.61 3.04
C THR A 26 -11.69 5.59 3.89
N THR A 27 -11.89 5.25 5.16
CA THR A 27 -12.60 6.10 6.12
C THR A 27 -11.65 7.07 6.82
N ARG A 28 -12.20 8.21 7.29
CA ARG A 28 -11.48 9.23 8.06
C ARG A 28 -11.54 9.01 9.58
N GLY A 29 -12.08 7.87 10.01
CA GLY A 29 -12.28 7.60 11.43
C GLY A 29 -10.97 7.52 12.21
N ILE A 30 -10.98 8.03 13.44
CA ILE A 30 -9.86 7.93 14.39
C ILE A 30 -9.54 6.47 14.72
N SER A 31 -10.52 5.58 14.60
CA SER A 31 -10.35 4.14 14.79
C SER A 31 -9.61 3.44 13.66
N ASN A 32 -9.35 4.12 12.53
CA ASN A 32 -8.54 3.57 11.45
C ASN A 32 -7.10 3.34 11.95
N PRO A 33 -6.51 2.16 11.75
CA PRO A 33 -5.10 1.89 12.10
C PRO A 33 -4.11 2.92 11.52
N TYR A 34 -4.45 3.51 10.38
CA TYR A 34 -3.67 4.57 9.71
C TYR A 34 -4.34 5.93 9.84
N CYS A 35 -4.76 6.28 11.05
CA CYS A 35 -5.44 7.51 11.37
C CYS A 35 -4.69 8.74 10.82
N ALA A 36 -5.32 9.48 9.92
CA ALA A 36 -4.72 10.65 9.29
C ALA A 36 -4.28 11.72 10.31
N GLN A 37 -5.03 11.85 11.41
CA GLN A 37 -4.73 12.79 12.49
C GLN A 37 -3.40 12.46 13.20
N LEU A 38 -3.06 11.17 13.33
CA LEU A 38 -1.78 10.76 13.91
C LEU A 38 -0.60 11.24 13.06
N PHE A 39 -0.68 11.08 11.75
CA PHE A 39 0.37 11.58 10.85
C PHE A 39 0.39 13.10 10.78
N ALA A 40 -0.77 13.76 10.73
CA ALA A 40 -0.87 15.21 10.75
C ALA A 40 -0.29 15.83 12.04
N SER A 41 -0.45 15.17 13.19
CA SER A 41 0.17 15.61 14.46
C SER A 41 1.71 15.51 14.46
N ARG A 42 2.30 14.88 13.47
CA ARG A 42 3.75 14.74 13.25
C ARG A 42 4.24 15.52 12.03
N ASP A 43 3.53 16.57 11.68
CA ASP A 43 3.86 17.49 10.59
C ASP A 43 3.85 16.84 9.18
N TYR A 44 2.96 15.86 8.97
CA TYR A 44 2.68 15.30 7.64
C TYR A 44 1.37 15.87 7.08
N VAL A 45 1.38 16.21 5.81
CA VAL A 45 0.14 16.34 5.04
C VAL A 45 -0.31 14.95 4.62
N VAL A 46 -1.53 14.56 4.96
CA VAL A 46 -2.09 13.25 4.61
C VAL A 46 -3.07 13.41 3.46
N TYR A 47 -2.75 12.82 2.34
CA TYR A 47 -3.62 12.76 1.17
C TYR A 47 -4.29 11.39 1.09
N VAL A 48 -5.61 11.38 1.26
CA VAL A 48 -6.42 10.18 1.15
C VAL A 48 -7.07 10.16 -0.22
N ILE A 49 -6.81 9.12 -1.01
CA ILE A 49 -7.35 8.95 -2.36
C ILE A 49 -8.26 7.73 -2.43
N GLN A 50 -9.36 7.85 -3.17
CA GLN A 50 -10.27 6.77 -3.54
C GLN A 50 -10.08 6.48 -5.04
N PRO A 51 -9.18 5.55 -5.40
CA PRO A 51 -8.86 5.29 -6.80
C PRO A 51 -9.89 4.37 -7.47
N SER A 52 -9.76 4.18 -8.77
CA SER A 52 -10.55 3.23 -9.56
C SER A 52 -10.60 1.86 -8.90
N GLY A 53 -11.76 1.22 -8.93
CA GLY A 53 -12.03 -0.04 -8.23
C GLY A 53 -12.70 0.14 -6.87
N THR A 54 -12.66 1.35 -6.28
CA THR A 54 -13.31 1.62 -4.98
C THR A 54 -14.83 1.44 -5.09
N THR A 55 -15.41 0.66 -4.18
CA THR A 55 -16.87 0.50 -4.07
C THR A 55 -17.54 1.78 -3.54
N GLY A 56 -18.83 1.94 -3.80
CA GLY A 56 -19.61 3.10 -3.32
C GLY A 56 -19.60 4.32 -4.26
N PHE A 57 -18.87 4.27 -5.37
CA PHE A 57 -18.80 5.35 -6.39
C PHE A 57 -19.45 4.95 -7.73
N GLY A 58 -20.37 4.00 -7.70
CA GLY A 58 -21.03 3.45 -8.88
C GLY A 58 -20.38 2.17 -9.39
N GLN A 59 -21.20 1.36 -10.09
CA GLN A 59 -20.80 0.02 -10.53
C GLN A 59 -19.68 0.08 -11.57
N GLU A 60 -19.74 1.01 -12.50
CA GLU A 60 -18.69 1.19 -13.53
C GLU A 60 -17.34 1.51 -12.91
N PHE A 61 -17.30 2.40 -11.91
CA PHE A 61 -16.07 2.77 -11.22
C PHE A 61 -15.48 1.58 -10.45
N SER A 62 -16.31 0.82 -9.75
CA SER A 62 -15.89 -0.40 -9.05
C SER A 62 -15.40 -1.48 -10.01
N ALA A 63 -16.06 -1.65 -11.16
CA ALA A 63 -15.70 -2.66 -12.15
C ALA A 63 -14.36 -2.41 -12.85
N ARG A 64 -13.80 -1.21 -12.76
CA ARG A 64 -12.45 -0.89 -13.31
C ARG A 64 -11.32 -1.74 -12.72
N HIS A 65 -11.58 -2.38 -11.60
CA HIS A 65 -10.65 -3.29 -10.94
C HIS A 65 -10.58 -4.68 -11.62
N VAL A 66 -11.62 -5.09 -12.33
CA VAL A 66 -11.73 -6.43 -12.93
C VAL A 66 -10.67 -6.61 -14.03
N ASN A 67 -9.89 -7.71 -13.93
CA ASN A 67 -8.73 -8.03 -14.79
C ASN A 67 -7.65 -6.92 -14.85
N ALA A 68 -7.66 -6.01 -13.89
CA ALA A 68 -6.76 -4.87 -13.80
C ALA A 68 -6.39 -4.57 -12.34
N TRP A 69 -5.93 -5.57 -11.62
CA TRP A 69 -5.64 -5.51 -10.19
C TRP A 69 -4.83 -4.29 -9.75
N GLY A 70 -3.79 -3.94 -10.50
CA GLY A 70 -2.88 -2.87 -10.15
C GLY A 70 -2.95 -1.63 -11.04
N LYS A 71 -3.01 -1.83 -12.35
CA LYS A 71 -2.68 -0.79 -13.33
C LYS A 71 -3.54 0.48 -13.21
N ARG A 72 -4.84 0.35 -13.29
CA ARG A 72 -5.75 1.52 -13.28
C ARG A 72 -5.75 2.23 -11.93
N THR A 73 -5.73 1.47 -10.87
CA THR A 73 -5.65 1.98 -9.50
C THR A 73 -4.34 2.74 -9.28
N ALA A 74 -3.21 2.19 -9.76
CA ALA A 74 -1.91 2.84 -9.67
C ALA A 74 -1.86 4.14 -10.48
N ASP A 75 -2.39 4.14 -11.71
CA ASP A 75 -2.43 5.33 -12.54
C ASP A 75 -3.20 6.48 -11.85
N ASP A 76 -4.36 6.20 -11.26
CA ASP A 76 -5.13 7.19 -10.52
C ASP A 76 -4.38 7.73 -9.29
N ILE A 77 -3.66 6.86 -8.56
CA ILE A 77 -2.86 7.26 -7.39
C ILE A 77 -1.69 8.13 -7.83
N ILE A 78 -0.97 7.75 -8.88
CA ILE A 78 0.18 8.49 -9.41
C ILE A 78 -0.26 9.87 -9.91
N GLU A 79 -1.27 9.91 -10.78
CA GLU A 79 -1.81 11.14 -11.33
C GLU A 79 -2.39 12.05 -10.24
N GLY A 80 -3.23 11.49 -9.36
CA GLY A 80 -3.80 12.24 -8.23
C GLY A 80 -2.73 12.80 -7.30
N THR A 81 -1.63 12.05 -7.10
CA THR A 81 -0.49 12.48 -6.30
C THR A 81 0.22 13.67 -6.92
N LYS A 82 0.54 13.59 -8.22
CA LYS A 82 1.18 14.68 -8.97
C LYS A 82 0.31 15.93 -9.02
N GLN A 83 -0.97 15.77 -9.31
CA GLN A 83 -1.92 16.87 -9.37
C GLN A 83 -2.07 17.57 -8.00
N PHE A 84 -2.12 16.78 -6.91
CA PHE A 84 -2.19 17.34 -5.57
C PHE A 84 -0.94 18.17 -5.24
N CYS A 85 0.28 17.71 -5.56
CA CYS A 85 1.50 18.49 -5.35
C CYS A 85 1.47 19.81 -6.13
N LYS A 86 1.02 19.75 -7.39
CA LYS A 86 0.88 20.96 -8.24
C LYS A 86 -0.11 21.98 -7.67
N GLU A 87 -1.22 21.51 -7.11
CA GLU A 87 -2.26 22.37 -6.52
C GLU A 87 -1.89 22.90 -5.12
N HIS A 88 -0.92 22.24 -4.44
CA HIS A 88 -0.55 22.53 -3.06
C HIS A 88 0.98 22.74 -2.93
N PRO A 89 1.53 23.89 -3.36
CA PRO A 89 2.98 24.13 -3.39
C PRO A 89 3.67 24.13 -2.03
N PHE A 90 2.92 24.08 -0.93
CA PHE A 90 3.45 23.84 0.42
C PHE A 90 3.82 22.37 0.69
N VAL A 91 3.52 21.47 -0.24
CA VAL A 91 3.90 20.05 -0.14
C VAL A 91 5.23 19.84 -0.87
N ASP A 92 6.20 19.23 -0.18
CA ASP A 92 7.45 18.81 -0.81
C ASP A 92 7.24 17.58 -1.69
N ASP A 93 7.32 17.76 -2.99
CA ASP A 93 7.12 16.71 -3.98
C ASP A 93 8.26 15.69 -4.03
N LYS A 94 9.37 15.96 -3.33
CA LYS A 94 10.50 15.03 -3.17
C LYS A 94 10.41 14.21 -1.88
N LYS A 95 9.49 14.54 -0.98
CA LYS A 95 9.33 13.91 0.34
C LYS A 95 7.95 13.27 0.48
N ILE A 96 7.59 12.43 -0.50
CA ILE A 96 6.31 11.76 -0.54
C ILE A 96 6.48 10.32 -0.07
N GLY A 97 5.79 9.94 1.00
CA GLY A 97 5.63 8.56 1.42
C GLY A 97 4.30 7.98 0.99
N CYS A 98 4.22 6.68 0.76
CA CYS A 98 2.95 5.99 0.57
C CYS A 98 2.81 4.80 1.51
N LEU A 99 1.57 4.49 1.86
CA LEU A 99 1.26 3.45 2.84
C LEU A 99 -0.09 2.82 2.50
N GLY A 100 -0.16 1.51 2.65
CA GLY A 100 -1.41 0.76 2.55
C GLY A 100 -1.33 -0.62 3.19
N ALA A 101 -2.50 -1.20 3.46
CA ALA A 101 -2.62 -2.52 4.07
C ALA A 101 -3.42 -3.47 3.17
N SER A 102 -3.13 -4.77 3.25
CA SER A 102 -3.86 -5.80 2.51
C SER A 102 -3.77 -5.54 0.99
N TYR A 103 -4.88 -5.35 0.30
CA TYR A 103 -4.86 -4.86 -1.08
C TYR A 103 -4.11 -3.53 -1.21
N GLY A 104 -4.23 -2.62 -0.24
CA GLY A 104 -3.41 -1.39 -0.19
C GLY A 104 -1.92 -1.67 -0.02
N GLY A 105 -1.57 -2.74 0.68
CA GLY A 105 -0.20 -3.25 0.78
C GLY A 105 0.32 -3.76 -0.56
N PHE A 106 -0.49 -4.56 -1.29
CA PHE A 106 -0.23 -4.93 -2.67
C PHE A 106 -0.02 -3.68 -3.54
N MET A 107 -0.94 -2.72 -3.48
CA MET A 107 -0.85 -1.48 -4.25
C MET A 107 0.40 -0.67 -3.92
N THR A 108 0.80 -0.61 -2.64
CA THR A 108 2.05 0.04 -2.23
C THR A 108 3.26 -0.59 -2.90
N GLN A 109 3.35 -1.91 -2.93
CA GLN A 109 4.43 -2.64 -3.59
C GLN A 109 4.38 -2.45 -5.11
N TYR A 110 3.19 -2.55 -5.70
CA TYR A 110 2.99 -2.42 -7.14
C TYR A 110 3.35 -1.02 -7.66
N LEU A 111 2.97 0.03 -6.94
CA LEU A 111 3.33 1.42 -7.27
C LEU A 111 4.84 1.60 -7.45
N GLN A 112 5.67 0.95 -6.61
CA GLN A 112 7.12 1.07 -6.72
C GLN A 112 7.68 0.39 -7.98
N THR A 113 6.90 -0.47 -8.63
CA THR A 113 7.26 -1.05 -9.95
C THR A 113 6.85 -0.15 -11.12
N GLN A 114 6.05 0.90 -10.87
CA GLN A 114 5.45 1.77 -11.89
C GLN A 114 6.01 3.21 -11.88
N THR A 115 6.58 3.66 -10.75
CA THR A 115 6.99 5.06 -10.58
C THR A 115 8.01 5.22 -9.46
N ASP A 116 8.86 6.24 -9.58
CA ASP A 116 9.85 6.64 -8.55
C ASP A 116 9.45 7.94 -7.81
N ILE A 117 8.16 8.35 -7.87
CA ILE A 117 7.72 9.59 -7.20
C ILE A 117 7.69 9.48 -5.67
N PHE A 118 7.73 8.27 -5.11
CA PHE A 118 7.72 8.04 -3.67
C PHE A 118 9.14 7.90 -3.13
N ALA A 119 9.45 8.68 -2.09
CA ALA A 119 10.74 8.60 -1.40
C ALA A 119 10.79 7.49 -0.33
N ALA A 120 9.62 7.02 0.13
CA ALA A 120 9.48 5.89 1.06
C ALA A 120 8.13 5.20 0.87
N ALA A 121 8.11 3.89 1.11
CA ALA A 121 6.89 3.09 1.03
C ALA A 121 6.75 2.16 2.24
N VAL A 122 5.52 1.95 2.70
CA VAL A 122 5.18 1.03 3.80
C VAL A 122 4.04 0.12 3.36
N SER A 123 4.31 -1.16 3.24
CA SER A 123 3.34 -2.19 2.88
C SER A 123 3.02 -3.07 4.09
N HIS A 124 1.78 -3.02 4.58
CA HIS A 124 1.29 -3.89 5.63
C HIS A 124 0.48 -5.04 5.01
N ALA A 125 0.87 -6.28 5.32
CA ALA A 125 0.19 -7.50 4.88
C ALA A 125 -0.16 -7.45 3.38
N GLY A 126 0.81 -6.98 2.56
CA GLY A 126 0.62 -6.81 1.12
C GLY A 126 0.88 -8.11 0.36
N ILE A 127 0.15 -8.27 -0.73
CA ILE A 127 0.29 -9.39 -1.66
C ILE A 127 1.41 -9.08 -2.63
N SER A 128 2.42 -9.93 -2.74
CA SER A 128 3.55 -9.77 -3.68
C SER A 128 3.42 -10.64 -4.91
N ASP A 129 2.81 -11.81 -4.76
CA ASP A 129 2.55 -12.77 -5.82
C ASP A 129 1.07 -13.14 -5.88
N VAL A 130 0.40 -12.71 -6.93
CA VAL A 130 -1.03 -12.97 -7.11
C VAL A 130 -1.32 -14.47 -7.28
N THR A 131 -0.34 -15.26 -7.75
CA THR A 131 -0.48 -16.71 -7.93
C THR A 131 -0.48 -17.44 -6.60
N SER A 132 0.51 -17.17 -5.72
CA SER A 132 0.55 -17.78 -4.39
C SER A 132 -0.65 -17.34 -3.54
N TYR A 133 -0.99 -16.06 -3.58
CA TYR A 133 -2.17 -15.55 -2.90
C TYR A 133 -3.48 -16.21 -3.38
N TRP A 134 -3.61 -16.48 -4.68
CA TRP A 134 -4.75 -17.21 -5.21
C TRP A 134 -4.92 -18.59 -4.54
N GLY A 135 -3.82 -19.29 -4.30
CA GLY A 135 -3.83 -20.64 -3.72
C GLY A 135 -3.89 -20.69 -2.19
N GLU A 136 -3.28 -19.71 -1.49
CA GLU A 136 -3.08 -19.73 -0.03
C GLU A 136 -3.91 -18.68 0.72
N GLY A 137 -4.23 -17.54 0.08
CA GLY A 137 -4.94 -16.45 0.72
C GLY A 137 -6.40 -16.80 1.02
N TYR A 138 -6.89 -16.42 2.20
CA TYR A 138 -8.29 -16.65 2.58
C TYR A 138 -9.30 -16.16 1.53
N TRP A 139 -9.04 -14.99 0.93
CA TRP A 139 -9.87 -14.41 -0.12
C TRP A 139 -9.37 -14.74 -1.53
N GLY A 140 -8.25 -15.46 -1.66
CA GLY A 140 -7.57 -15.66 -2.94
C GLY A 140 -8.48 -16.20 -4.02
N TYR A 141 -9.08 -17.35 -3.78
CA TYR A 141 -10.02 -17.97 -4.71
C TYR A 141 -11.29 -17.14 -4.94
N SER A 142 -11.98 -16.73 -3.86
CA SER A 142 -13.27 -16.03 -3.96
C SER A 142 -13.13 -14.61 -4.51
N TYR A 143 -12.07 -13.91 -4.13
CA TYR A 143 -11.80 -12.58 -4.65
C TYR A 143 -11.41 -12.61 -6.14
N ASN A 144 -10.60 -13.58 -6.53
CA ASN A 144 -10.22 -13.75 -7.92
C ASN A 144 -11.39 -14.19 -8.83
N ALA A 145 -12.37 -14.92 -8.33
CA ALA A 145 -13.57 -15.22 -9.09
C ALA A 145 -14.31 -13.96 -9.57
N ILE A 146 -14.19 -12.86 -8.81
CA ILE A 146 -14.80 -11.57 -9.14
C ILE A 146 -13.78 -10.65 -9.83
N ALA A 147 -12.62 -10.45 -9.23
CA ALA A 147 -11.63 -9.47 -9.67
C ALA A 147 -10.82 -9.92 -10.89
N ALA A 148 -10.69 -11.21 -11.13
CA ALA A 148 -10.01 -11.79 -12.29
C ALA A 148 -10.97 -12.42 -13.32
N ALA A 149 -12.30 -12.21 -13.21
CA ALA A 149 -13.35 -12.57 -14.15
C ALA A 149 -13.07 -13.86 -14.94
N ASP A 150 -13.17 -15.03 -14.27
CA ASP A 150 -12.92 -16.38 -14.84
C ASP A 150 -11.47 -16.62 -15.33
N SER A 151 -10.52 -15.81 -14.95
CA SER A 151 -9.10 -16.06 -15.18
C SER A 151 -8.49 -16.86 -14.03
N TYR A 152 -7.55 -17.73 -14.37
CA TYR A 152 -6.84 -18.60 -13.43
C TYR A 152 -5.34 -18.61 -13.78
N PRO A 153 -4.43 -18.94 -12.84
CA PRO A 153 -2.99 -18.95 -13.12
C PRO A 153 -2.59 -19.74 -14.35
N TRP A 154 -3.27 -20.85 -14.65
CA TRP A 154 -3.02 -21.70 -15.83
C TRP A 154 -3.71 -21.20 -17.10
N LYS A 155 -4.76 -20.37 -17.00
CA LYS A 155 -5.51 -19.85 -18.15
C LYS A 155 -4.93 -18.52 -18.64
N ASP A 156 -4.51 -17.68 -17.73
CA ASP A 156 -3.93 -16.36 -18.00
C ASP A 156 -2.73 -16.09 -17.08
N PRO A 157 -1.60 -16.80 -17.27
CA PRO A 157 -0.44 -16.67 -16.41
C PRO A 157 0.14 -15.23 -16.42
N GLU A 158 -0.02 -14.48 -17.50
CA GLU A 158 0.45 -13.11 -17.58
C GLU A 158 -0.29 -12.17 -16.63
N LEU A 159 -1.60 -12.34 -16.48
CA LEU A 159 -2.39 -11.56 -15.52
C LEU A 159 -1.89 -11.75 -14.10
N PHE A 160 -1.53 -12.99 -13.74
CA PHE A 160 -1.08 -13.34 -12.39
C PHE A 160 0.38 -12.91 -12.11
N THR A 161 1.26 -13.00 -13.11
CA THR A 161 2.68 -12.67 -12.94
C THR A 161 2.98 -11.18 -13.16
N LYS A 162 2.43 -10.56 -14.20
CA LYS A 162 2.73 -9.16 -14.54
C LYS A 162 2.21 -8.15 -13.52
N GLN A 163 1.15 -8.48 -12.79
CA GLN A 163 0.60 -7.60 -11.77
C GLN A 163 1.17 -7.84 -10.36
N GLY A 164 1.95 -8.89 -10.16
CA GLY A 164 2.68 -9.14 -8.92
C GLY A 164 3.94 -8.29 -8.79
N SER A 165 4.21 -7.75 -7.61
CA SER A 165 5.44 -7.01 -7.33
C SER A 165 6.66 -7.91 -7.28
N LEU A 166 6.50 -9.20 -6.92
CA LEU A 166 7.59 -10.17 -6.85
C LEU A 166 8.28 -10.36 -8.20
N PHE A 167 7.52 -10.58 -9.27
CA PHE A 167 8.06 -10.75 -10.62
C PHE A 167 8.58 -9.47 -11.28
N ASN A 168 8.42 -8.33 -10.60
CA ASN A 168 8.89 -7.01 -11.01
C ASN A 168 9.76 -6.35 -9.93
N ALA A 169 10.33 -7.14 -9.02
CA ALA A 169 11.09 -6.63 -7.87
C ALA A 169 12.34 -5.84 -8.28
N ASP A 170 12.94 -6.17 -9.44
CA ASP A 170 14.07 -5.46 -10.04
C ASP A 170 13.77 -3.98 -10.31
N LYS A 171 12.51 -3.62 -10.56
CA LYS A 171 12.06 -2.25 -10.84
C LYS A 171 11.87 -1.41 -9.56
N ILE A 172 11.82 -2.03 -8.37
CA ILE A 172 11.60 -1.33 -7.11
C ILE A 172 12.90 -0.65 -6.68
N ASN A 173 12.91 0.69 -6.63
CA ASN A 173 14.04 1.50 -6.16
C ASN A 173 13.74 2.23 -4.85
N THR A 174 12.47 2.50 -4.58
CA THR A 174 12.00 3.16 -3.35
C THR A 174 12.30 2.31 -2.12
N PRO A 175 12.88 2.88 -1.04
CA PRO A 175 12.98 2.20 0.25
C PRO A 175 11.63 1.66 0.71
N LEU A 176 11.55 0.35 0.99
CA LEU A 176 10.31 -0.35 1.30
C LEU A 176 10.35 -1.01 2.68
N LEU A 177 9.40 -0.63 3.55
CA LEU A 177 9.13 -1.32 4.80
C LEU A 177 7.97 -2.30 4.59
N LEU A 178 8.21 -3.57 4.90
CA LEU A 178 7.21 -4.63 4.92
C LEU A 178 6.84 -4.92 6.37
N LEU A 179 5.54 -4.92 6.66
CA LEU A 179 4.98 -5.19 7.99
C LEU A 179 3.97 -6.33 7.89
N HIS A 180 4.05 -7.36 8.76
CA HIS A 180 3.16 -8.52 8.67
C HIS A 180 2.98 -9.23 10.02
N GLY A 181 1.76 -9.67 10.31
CA GLY A 181 1.48 -10.58 11.43
C GLY A 181 1.90 -12.02 11.08
N THR A 182 2.56 -12.74 12.00
CA THR A 182 3.11 -14.08 11.69
C THR A 182 2.04 -15.15 11.50
N VAL A 183 0.82 -14.93 12.00
CA VAL A 183 -0.31 -15.86 11.85
C VAL A 183 -1.45 -15.27 11.01
N ASP A 184 -1.10 -14.37 10.08
CA ASP A 184 -2.07 -13.77 9.17
C ASP A 184 -2.71 -14.85 8.29
N THR A 185 -4.03 -14.98 8.42
CA THR A 185 -4.83 -15.95 7.66
C THR A 185 -5.48 -15.34 6.41
N ASN A 186 -5.55 -14.00 6.33
CA ASN A 186 -6.09 -13.33 5.14
C ASN A 186 -5.06 -13.27 4.01
N VAL A 187 -3.86 -12.79 4.35
CA VAL A 187 -2.72 -12.73 3.45
C VAL A 187 -1.56 -13.44 4.14
N PRO A 188 -1.13 -14.60 3.66
CA PRO A 188 -0.05 -15.36 4.29
C PRO A 188 1.22 -14.52 4.41
N VAL A 189 1.91 -14.63 5.56
CA VAL A 189 3.16 -13.89 5.82
C VAL A 189 4.25 -14.17 4.78
N GLY A 190 4.16 -15.31 4.09
CA GLY A 190 5.01 -15.70 2.96
C GLY A 190 5.07 -14.64 1.86
N GLU A 191 3.97 -13.91 1.65
CA GLU A 191 3.91 -12.81 0.67
C GLU A 191 4.93 -11.71 0.96
N SER A 192 5.10 -11.32 2.22
CA SER A 192 6.13 -10.35 2.60
C SER A 192 7.53 -10.96 2.62
N ILE A 193 7.68 -12.22 3.05
CA ILE A 193 8.99 -12.89 3.13
C ILE A 193 9.60 -13.06 1.73
N GLN A 194 8.84 -13.51 0.74
CA GLN A 194 9.36 -13.73 -0.61
C GLN A 194 9.80 -12.41 -1.28
N LEU A 195 9.03 -11.33 -1.13
CA LEU A 195 9.42 -10.03 -1.67
C LEU A 195 10.64 -9.45 -0.94
N PHE A 196 10.70 -9.59 0.40
CA PHE A 196 11.88 -9.20 1.18
C PHE A 196 13.14 -9.91 0.66
N ASN A 197 13.08 -11.23 0.48
CA ASN A 197 14.22 -12.01 -0.02
C ASN A 197 14.64 -11.57 -1.43
N ALA A 198 13.67 -11.38 -2.33
CA ALA A 198 13.95 -10.89 -3.69
C ALA A 198 14.66 -9.54 -3.68
N LEU A 199 14.16 -8.58 -2.90
CA LEU A 199 14.75 -7.24 -2.80
C LEU A 199 16.14 -7.26 -2.13
N LYS A 200 16.36 -8.13 -1.14
CA LYS A 200 17.69 -8.34 -0.52
C LYS A 200 18.70 -8.89 -1.51
N ILE A 201 18.32 -9.88 -2.31
CA ILE A 201 19.17 -10.45 -3.36
C ILE A 201 19.55 -9.39 -4.40
N LEU A 202 18.60 -8.52 -4.73
CA LEU A 202 18.81 -7.40 -5.67
C LEU A 202 19.58 -6.21 -5.08
N GLY A 203 19.97 -6.26 -3.80
CA GLY A 203 20.68 -5.18 -3.12
C GLY A 203 19.83 -3.93 -2.86
N LYS A 204 18.48 -4.08 -2.89
CA LYS A 204 17.53 -2.98 -2.66
C LYS A 204 17.38 -2.65 -1.17
N THR A 205 16.95 -1.43 -0.89
CA THR A 205 16.66 -0.98 0.49
C THR A 205 15.31 -1.52 0.94
N VAL A 206 15.32 -2.52 1.79
CA VAL A 206 14.11 -3.14 2.34
C VAL A 206 14.31 -3.57 3.78
N GLU A 207 13.28 -3.37 4.60
CA GLU A 207 13.16 -3.92 5.95
C GLU A 207 11.88 -4.74 6.07
N LEU A 208 11.92 -5.83 6.86
CA LEU A 208 10.78 -6.65 7.19
C LEU A 208 10.61 -6.68 8.70
N VAL A 209 9.44 -6.27 9.17
CA VAL A 209 9.02 -6.35 10.57
C VAL A 209 7.85 -7.33 10.67
N THR A 210 8.07 -8.47 11.28
CA THR A 210 7.02 -9.43 11.61
C THR A 210 6.54 -9.22 13.04
N VAL A 211 5.24 -9.37 13.26
CA VAL A 211 4.63 -9.24 14.59
C VAL A 211 4.13 -10.60 15.02
N ASP A 212 4.87 -11.20 15.97
CA ASP A 212 4.62 -12.57 16.38
C ASP A 212 3.24 -12.76 17.02
N GLY A 213 2.53 -13.83 16.60
CA GLY A 213 1.19 -14.19 17.06
C GLY A 213 0.07 -13.25 16.61
N GLU A 214 0.35 -12.23 15.82
CA GLU A 214 -0.69 -11.34 15.27
C GLU A 214 -1.18 -11.81 13.91
N ASN A 215 -2.48 -11.58 13.67
CA ASN A 215 -3.15 -11.88 12.42
C ASN A 215 -3.12 -10.66 11.49
N HIS A 216 -4.07 -10.56 10.56
CA HIS A 216 -4.19 -9.49 9.56
C HIS A 216 -4.29 -8.08 10.16
N PHE A 217 -4.85 -7.97 11.34
CA PHE A 217 -4.87 -6.75 12.15
C PHE A 217 -4.05 -6.95 13.42
N ILE A 218 -3.24 -5.96 13.77
CA ILE A 218 -2.48 -5.98 15.02
C ILE A 218 -3.44 -5.61 16.14
N SER A 219 -3.83 -6.59 16.94
CA SER A 219 -4.85 -6.47 17.98
C SER A 219 -4.27 -6.14 19.36
N ASP A 220 -3.10 -6.69 19.67
CA ASP A 220 -2.39 -6.41 20.92
C ASP A 220 -1.93 -4.94 20.97
N TYR A 221 -2.22 -4.29 22.11
CA TYR A 221 -1.97 -2.87 22.29
C TYR A 221 -0.49 -2.49 22.20
N ASP A 222 0.38 -3.21 22.90
CA ASP A 222 1.81 -2.92 22.96
C ASP A 222 2.50 -3.20 21.63
N LYS A 223 2.11 -4.28 20.96
CA LYS A 223 2.58 -4.61 19.62
C LYS A 223 2.14 -3.56 18.61
N ARG A 224 0.92 -3.07 18.71
CA ARG A 224 0.39 -2.01 17.84
C ARG A 224 1.13 -0.70 18.01
N ILE A 225 1.50 -0.32 19.24
CA ILE A 225 2.35 0.85 19.47
C ILE A 225 3.72 0.68 18.79
N LYS A 226 4.38 -0.46 18.98
CA LYS A 226 5.68 -0.76 18.35
C LYS A 226 5.58 -0.72 16.82
N TRP A 227 4.51 -1.28 16.28
CA TRP A 227 4.23 -1.28 14.85
C TRP A 227 4.05 0.14 14.29
N HIS A 228 3.27 1.00 14.95
CA HIS A 228 3.15 2.41 14.57
C HIS A 228 4.49 3.15 14.67
N ASN A 229 5.28 2.90 15.70
CA ASN A 229 6.60 3.49 15.86
C ASN A 229 7.55 3.07 14.72
N SER A 230 7.46 1.84 14.23
CA SER A 230 8.25 1.38 13.07
C SER A 230 7.90 2.17 11.81
N ILE A 231 6.61 2.42 11.55
CA ILE A 231 6.16 3.25 10.42
C ILE A 231 6.69 4.69 10.55
N MET A 232 6.52 5.30 11.72
CA MET A 232 6.97 6.67 11.96
C MET A 232 8.48 6.81 11.84
N ALA A 233 9.24 5.86 12.37
CA ALA A 233 10.70 5.83 12.25
C ALA A 233 11.14 5.68 10.78
N TRP A 234 10.46 4.82 10.00
CA TRP A 234 10.72 4.65 8.59
C TRP A 234 10.53 5.93 7.80
N PHE A 235 9.38 6.57 7.95
CA PHE A 235 9.12 7.84 7.28
C PHE A 235 10.03 8.98 7.77
N ALA A 236 10.34 9.04 9.08
CA ALA A 236 11.29 10.01 9.60
C ALA A 236 12.69 9.86 9.00
N ARG A 237 13.12 8.63 8.70
CA ARG A 237 14.42 8.33 8.10
C ARG A 237 14.51 8.74 6.62
N TRP A 238 13.46 8.50 5.85
CA TRP A 238 13.49 8.62 4.39
C TRP A 238 12.82 9.87 3.84
N LEU A 239 12.01 10.55 4.63
CA LEU A 239 11.34 11.80 4.25
C LEU A 239 11.96 13.03 4.95
N GLN A 240 13.25 13.01 5.24
CA GLN A 240 13.96 14.12 5.87
C GLN A 240 14.14 15.31 4.94
#